data_a33a93ad445fbbd8057e23c975a46700
#
_entry.id   a33a93ad445fbbd8057e23c975a46700
#
_cell.length_a   1.000
_cell.length_b   1.000
_cell.length_c   1.000
_cell.angle_alpha   90.00
_cell.angle_beta   90.00
_cell.angle_gamma   90.00
#
_symmetry.space_group_name_H-M   'P 1'
#
loop_
_entity.id
_entity.type
_entity.pdbx_description
1 polymer ?
#
loop_
_entity_poly.entity_id
_entity_poly.type
_entity_poly.pdbx_seq_one_letter_code
_entity_poly.pdbx_strand_id
1 'polypeptide(L)'
;MGDSGPALASLARMFNDPIAFNVLPYKNDYTRDGKIQYTGFFIPAHEFALDPKFLDSRGVTDKIRFREHYEKQRALMSGKDLMTYCAEHCFTPDEALLRQGDNIFNSELVSERLTDIRVHKQGIKPKHYVLEWTDGEKKSRVNGREVKSGDLIVFEEPRKDNNGEVYKNLYVAGIDAIDMGTGDSATDNDVSDFCIVIKRRAFGMESPKYVAMYKARPREIKTAFETAMRLLVWYNAKALLEYTKISIQQYFINNKKSHLLMERPDFAITAKTRLSKNKKKLVGLPATEAVIKHGLELISMYIEDYWWEIDSEDMLEQMLNYSYEAKRKFDIIAALGCCEIADEELSGVSPTNVSKVSKEWKDIGYYIDVDGVKRFGIIP
;
A
#
# COMPACT_ATOMS: atom_id res chain seq x y z
N MET A 1 -26.16 -16.17 20.14
CA MET A 1 -26.33 -15.71 18.77
C MET A 1 -25.34 -16.47 17.93
N GLY A 2 -25.83 -17.23 16.93
CA GLY A 2 -25.03 -18.22 16.20
C GLY A 2 -23.94 -17.59 15.36
N ASP A 3 -22.87 -18.34 15.23
CA ASP A 3 -21.68 -18.09 14.41
C ASP A 3 -22.07 -17.85 12.94
N SER A 4 -22.24 -16.60 12.55
CA SER A 4 -22.61 -16.19 11.18
C SER A 4 -21.40 -16.10 10.24
N GLY A 5 -20.19 -16.29 10.74
CA GLY A 5 -18.93 -16.15 10.01
C GLY A 5 -18.84 -17.03 8.75
N PRO A 6 -19.08 -18.37 8.84
CA PRO A 6 -18.98 -19.23 7.66
C PRO A 6 -20.01 -18.92 6.57
N ALA A 7 -21.24 -18.56 6.99
CA ALA A 7 -22.31 -18.25 6.05
C ALA A 7 -22.04 -16.96 5.27
N LEU A 8 -21.55 -15.91 5.95
CA LEU A 8 -21.20 -14.64 5.31
C LEU A 8 -19.98 -14.78 4.39
N ALA A 9 -18.99 -15.62 4.78
CA ALA A 9 -17.86 -15.95 3.92
C ALA A 9 -18.28 -16.64 2.62
N SER A 10 -19.23 -17.58 2.72
CA SER A 10 -19.78 -18.28 1.55
C SER A 10 -20.58 -17.33 0.67
N LEU A 11 -21.36 -16.41 1.27
CA LEU A 11 -22.09 -15.39 0.54
C LEU A 11 -21.16 -14.43 -0.20
N ALA A 12 -20.06 -13.98 0.46
CA ALA A 12 -19.07 -13.12 -0.16
C ALA A 12 -18.38 -13.81 -1.36
N ARG A 13 -18.03 -15.09 -1.24
CA ARG A 13 -17.48 -15.87 -2.36
C ARG A 13 -18.46 -15.97 -3.52
N MET A 14 -19.73 -16.31 -3.23
CA MET A 14 -20.78 -16.43 -4.23
C MET A 14 -21.07 -15.10 -4.92
N PHE A 15 -20.98 -13.99 -4.20
CA PHE A 15 -21.14 -12.64 -4.76
C PHE A 15 -19.97 -12.26 -5.67
N ASN A 16 -18.72 -12.49 -5.23
CA ASN A 16 -17.52 -12.09 -5.96
C ASN A 16 -17.19 -13.00 -7.15
N ASP A 17 -17.59 -14.27 -7.11
CA ASP A 17 -17.40 -15.24 -8.19
C ASP A 17 -18.73 -15.98 -8.48
N PRO A 18 -19.72 -15.27 -9.05
CA PRO A 18 -21.04 -15.85 -9.27
C PRO A 18 -21.02 -17.04 -10.22
N ILE A 19 -20.10 -17.07 -11.18
CA ILE A 19 -20.02 -18.14 -12.19
C ILE A 19 -19.61 -19.47 -11.54
N ALA A 20 -18.66 -19.47 -10.62
CA ALA A 20 -18.23 -20.66 -9.90
C ALA A 20 -19.36 -21.30 -9.06
N PHE A 21 -20.36 -20.49 -8.68
CA PHE A 21 -21.53 -20.94 -7.90
C PHE A 21 -22.81 -21.07 -8.75
N ASN A 22 -22.68 -21.01 -10.07
CA ASN A 22 -23.85 -21.08 -10.98
C ASN A 22 -24.91 -19.99 -10.70
N VAL A 23 -24.45 -18.80 -10.31
CA VAL A 23 -25.27 -17.60 -10.10
C VAL A 23 -25.13 -16.70 -11.31
N LEU A 24 -26.20 -16.02 -11.69
CA LEU A 24 -26.20 -15.09 -12.83
C LEU A 24 -25.29 -13.89 -12.55
N PRO A 25 -24.27 -13.63 -13.38
CA PRO A 25 -23.37 -12.51 -13.20
C PRO A 25 -24.01 -11.19 -13.64
N TYR A 26 -23.82 -10.14 -12.84
CA TYR A 26 -24.22 -8.78 -13.12
C TYR A 26 -23.02 -7.85 -13.15
N LYS A 27 -23.07 -6.82 -14.00
CA LYS A 27 -22.05 -5.78 -14.00
C LYS A 27 -22.06 -5.07 -12.65
N ASN A 28 -20.90 -5.00 -12.00
CA ASN A 28 -20.74 -4.28 -10.75
C ASN A 28 -20.57 -2.77 -11.01
N ASP A 29 -21.58 -1.98 -10.71
CA ASP A 29 -21.56 -0.51 -10.88
C ASP A 29 -20.90 0.21 -9.69
N TYR A 30 -20.41 -0.52 -8.68
CA TYR A 30 -19.77 0.02 -7.47
C TYR A 30 -18.25 -0.02 -7.52
N THR A 31 -17.65 -0.45 -8.64
CA THR A 31 -16.19 -0.44 -8.81
C THR A 31 -15.67 0.99 -8.94
N ARG A 32 -14.65 1.32 -8.14
CA ARG A 32 -14.06 2.68 -8.09
C ARG A 32 -12.97 2.90 -9.14
N ASP A 33 -12.34 1.84 -9.60
CA ASP A 33 -11.21 1.85 -10.52
C ASP A 33 -11.59 1.88 -12.01
N GLY A 34 -12.90 2.01 -12.30
CA GLY A 34 -13.42 2.05 -13.67
C GLY A 34 -13.29 0.74 -14.44
N LYS A 35 -12.82 -0.34 -13.81
CA LYS A 35 -12.76 -1.68 -14.39
C LYS A 35 -14.15 -2.30 -14.41
N ILE A 36 -14.49 -2.97 -15.50
CA ILE A 36 -15.74 -3.73 -15.58
C ILE A 36 -15.54 -5.04 -14.81
N GLN A 37 -16.24 -5.19 -13.71
CA GLN A 37 -16.31 -6.44 -12.94
C GLN A 37 -17.70 -7.02 -13.02
N TYR A 38 -17.79 -8.35 -12.99
CA TYR A 38 -19.05 -9.09 -12.90
C TYR A 38 -19.13 -9.78 -11.55
N THR A 39 -20.19 -9.47 -10.80
CA THR A 39 -20.45 -10.01 -9.46
C THR A 39 -21.88 -10.54 -9.37
N GLY A 40 -22.28 -11.04 -8.22
CA GLY A 40 -23.67 -11.27 -7.89
C GLY A 40 -24.47 -9.95 -7.94
N PHE A 41 -25.80 -10.07 -8.04
CA PHE A 41 -26.67 -8.91 -8.03
C PHE A 41 -26.76 -8.31 -6.62
N PHE A 42 -26.59 -6.99 -6.52
CA PHE A 42 -26.69 -6.25 -5.27
C PHE A 42 -27.79 -5.19 -5.36
N ILE A 43 -28.65 -5.13 -4.34
CA ILE A 43 -29.67 -4.10 -4.20
C ILE A 43 -29.28 -3.23 -3.00
N PRO A 44 -28.88 -1.97 -3.22
CA PRO A 44 -28.59 -1.05 -2.11
C PRO A 44 -29.86 -0.68 -1.34
N ALA A 45 -29.72 -0.40 -0.05
CA ALA A 45 -30.85 -0.11 0.84
C ALA A 45 -31.72 1.06 0.36
N HIS A 46 -31.16 2.02 -0.37
CA HIS A 46 -31.91 3.17 -0.91
C HIS A 46 -32.75 2.84 -2.15
N GLU A 47 -32.67 1.66 -2.71
CA GLU A 47 -33.57 1.22 -3.79
C GLU A 47 -34.91 0.71 -3.27
N PHE A 48 -34.97 0.27 -2.01
CA PHE A 48 -36.13 -0.39 -1.46
C PHE A 48 -36.44 0.03 -0.02
N ALA A 49 -36.99 1.26 0.13
CA ALA A 49 -37.41 1.75 1.44
C ALA A 49 -38.75 1.11 1.86
N LEU A 50 -38.79 0.55 3.07
CA LEU A 50 -40.03 0.03 3.67
C LEU A 50 -40.78 1.11 4.45
N ASP A 51 -40.10 2.15 4.93
CA ASP A 51 -40.72 3.22 5.71
C ASP A 51 -41.44 4.21 4.80
N PRO A 52 -42.76 4.40 4.97
CA PRO A 52 -43.56 5.31 4.15
C PRO A 52 -43.04 6.73 4.05
N LYS A 53 -42.28 7.21 5.04
CA LYS A 53 -41.66 8.55 5.01
C LYS A 53 -40.69 8.79 3.87
N PHE A 54 -40.16 7.69 3.28
CA PHE A 54 -39.26 7.75 2.14
C PHE A 54 -39.90 7.37 0.81
N LEU A 55 -41.21 7.13 0.79
CA LEU A 55 -41.91 6.81 -0.42
C LEU A 55 -42.61 8.05 -1.02
N ASP A 56 -42.62 8.15 -2.35
CA ASP A 56 -43.44 9.09 -3.07
C ASP A 56 -44.92 8.64 -3.12
N SER A 57 -45.80 9.45 -3.70
CA SER A 57 -47.22 9.14 -3.84
C SER A 57 -47.51 7.87 -4.68
N ARG A 58 -46.55 7.34 -5.40
CA ARG A 58 -46.64 6.13 -6.21
C ARG A 58 -45.99 4.91 -5.52
N GLY A 59 -45.49 5.08 -4.30
CA GLY A 59 -44.79 4.04 -3.57
C GLY A 59 -43.35 3.80 -4.02
N VAL A 60 -42.74 4.74 -4.77
CA VAL A 60 -41.34 4.67 -5.19
C VAL A 60 -40.46 5.38 -4.17
N THR A 61 -39.31 4.80 -3.85
CA THR A 61 -38.38 5.36 -2.88
C THR A 61 -37.78 6.67 -3.36
N ASP A 62 -37.91 7.73 -2.56
CA ASP A 62 -37.11 8.95 -2.69
C ASP A 62 -35.66 8.67 -2.21
N LYS A 63 -34.82 8.25 -3.14
CA LYS A 63 -33.43 7.84 -2.89
C LYS A 63 -32.59 8.92 -2.25
N ILE A 64 -32.80 10.18 -2.63
CA ILE A 64 -32.02 11.33 -2.10
C ILE A 64 -32.36 11.52 -0.63
N ARG A 65 -33.65 11.65 -0.32
CA ARG A 65 -34.13 11.82 1.06
C ARG A 65 -33.76 10.64 1.95
N PHE A 66 -33.81 9.40 1.41
CA PHE A 66 -33.37 8.20 2.11
C PHE A 66 -31.90 8.29 2.46
N ARG A 67 -31.01 8.53 1.48
CA ARG A 67 -29.57 8.59 1.70
C ARG A 67 -29.18 9.68 2.68
N GLU A 68 -29.71 10.91 2.52
CA GLU A 68 -29.44 12.00 3.45
C GLU A 68 -29.82 11.67 4.90
N HIS A 69 -30.94 10.98 5.11
CA HIS A 69 -31.35 10.56 6.44
C HIS A 69 -30.37 9.56 7.04
N TYR A 70 -30.02 8.52 6.28
CA TYR A 70 -29.11 7.46 6.77
C TYR A 70 -27.68 7.95 6.91
N GLU A 71 -27.19 8.84 6.07
CA GLU A 71 -25.88 9.47 6.21
C GLU A 71 -25.82 10.36 7.48
N LYS A 72 -26.88 11.06 7.82
CA LYS A 72 -26.97 11.79 9.09
C LYS A 72 -26.94 10.88 10.30
N GLN A 73 -27.60 9.72 10.24
CA GLN A 73 -27.54 8.74 11.32
C GLN A 73 -26.12 8.11 11.45
N ARG A 74 -25.52 7.75 10.34
CA ARG A 74 -24.13 7.25 10.30
C ARG A 74 -23.14 8.23 10.91
N ALA A 75 -23.33 9.55 10.67
CA ALA A 75 -22.46 10.60 11.21
C ALA A 75 -22.52 10.73 12.75
N LEU A 76 -23.54 10.16 13.39
CA LEU A 76 -23.70 10.16 14.85
C LEU A 76 -23.15 8.88 15.51
N MET A 77 -22.70 7.91 14.69
CA MET A 77 -22.24 6.60 15.16
C MET A 77 -20.76 6.43 14.91
N SER A 78 -20.11 5.54 15.65
CA SER A 78 -18.71 5.18 15.47
C SER A 78 -18.48 3.70 15.79
N GLY A 79 -17.31 3.18 15.41
CA GLY A 79 -16.88 1.84 15.76
C GLY A 79 -17.86 0.74 15.30
N LYS A 80 -18.11 -0.22 16.18
CA LYS A 80 -18.95 -1.39 15.92
C LYS A 80 -20.40 -1.05 15.60
N ASP A 81 -20.96 -0.03 16.25
CA ASP A 81 -22.36 0.37 16.03
C ASP A 81 -22.56 0.90 14.62
N LEU A 82 -21.60 1.70 14.13
CA LEU A 82 -21.62 2.16 12.75
C LEU A 82 -21.48 1.02 11.75
N MET A 83 -20.55 0.08 11.98
CA MET A 83 -20.37 -1.09 11.10
C MET A 83 -21.66 -1.90 11.00
N THR A 84 -22.28 -2.20 12.13
CA THR A 84 -23.56 -2.93 12.18
C THR A 84 -24.63 -2.16 11.42
N TYR A 85 -24.76 -0.87 11.66
CA TYR A 85 -25.74 -0.03 10.97
C TYR A 85 -25.52 0.07 9.46
N CYS A 86 -24.25 0.17 9.01
CA CYS A 86 -23.90 0.14 7.59
C CYS A 86 -24.19 -1.22 6.94
N ALA A 87 -23.96 -2.32 7.64
CA ALA A 87 -24.26 -3.66 7.16
C ALA A 87 -25.77 -3.92 7.05
N GLU A 88 -26.58 -3.37 7.97
CA GLU A 88 -28.05 -3.47 7.95
C GLU A 88 -28.69 -2.55 6.88
N HIS A 89 -28.08 -1.40 6.61
CA HIS A 89 -28.54 -0.38 5.68
C HIS A 89 -27.48 -0.08 4.62
N CYS A 90 -26.98 -1.12 3.96
CA CYS A 90 -25.84 -1.04 3.05
C CYS A 90 -26.15 -0.25 1.76
N PHE A 91 -25.22 0.63 1.39
CA PHE A 91 -25.26 1.38 0.13
C PHE A 91 -24.32 0.78 -0.92
N THR A 92 -23.37 -0.07 -0.50
CA THR A 92 -22.45 -0.78 -1.36
C THR A 92 -22.36 -2.26 -0.99
N PRO A 93 -21.92 -3.13 -1.91
CA PRO A 93 -21.70 -4.55 -1.60
C PRO A 93 -20.69 -4.75 -0.47
N ASP A 94 -19.67 -3.91 -0.39
CA ASP A 94 -18.62 -4.01 0.65
C ASP A 94 -19.20 -3.80 2.04
N GLU A 95 -20.11 -2.85 2.21
CA GLU A 95 -20.81 -2.64 3.49
C GLU A 95 -21.64 -3.86 3.90
N ALA A 96 -22.28 -4.52 2.93
CA ALA A 96 -23.10 -5.72 3.19
C ALA A 96 -22.26 -6.97 3.54
N LEU A 97 -21.03 -7.01 3.07
CA LEU A 97 -20.12 -8.15 3.21
C LEU A 97 -19.06 -7.95 4.31
N LEU A 98 -19.13 -6.85 5.06
CA LEU A 98 -18.22 -6.59 6.20
C LEU A 98 -18.33 -7.73 7.21
N ARG A 99 -17.19 -8.40 7.46
CA ARG A 99 -17.12 -9.49 8.44
C ARG A 99 -17.00 -8.92 9.85
N GLN A 100 -17.88 -9.38 10.73
CA GLN A 100 -17.70 -9.23 12.17
C GLN A 100 -17.11 -10.54 12.70
N GLY A 101 -15.85 -10.57 13.11
CA GLY A 101 -15.43 -11.64 13.99
C GLY A 101 -14.05 -12.27 13.80
N ASP A 102 -13.50 -12.57 12.66
CA ASP A 102 -12.24 -13.32 12.52
C ASP A 102 -11.13 -12.55 11.80
N ASN A 103 -11.19 -11.22 11.83
CA ASN A 103 -10.13 -10.41 11.25
C ASN A 103 -8.93 -10.35 12.21
N ILE A 104 -7.72 -10.57 11.69
CA ILE A 104 -6.49 -10.43 12.44
C ILE A 104 -6.23 -8.98 12.89
N PHE A 105 -6.81 -8.01 12.16
CA PHE A 105 -6.69 -6.59 12.47
C PHE A 105 -7.84 -6.13 13.36
N ASN A 106 -7.57 -5.12 14.20
CA ASN A 106 -8.58 -4.49 15.04
C ASN A 106 -9.62 -3.76 14.18
N SER A 107 -10.69 -4.46 13.83
CA SER A 107 -11.73 -3.94 12.93
C SER A 107 -12.45 -2.71 13.49
N GLU A 108 -12.47 -2.51 14.80
CA GLU A 108 -13.07 -1.34 15.45
C GLU A 108 -12.27 -0.07 15.13
N LEU A 109 -10.95 -0.08 15.38
CA LEU A 109 -10.07 1.06 15.10
C LEU A 109 -10.01 1.37 13.59
N VAL A 110 -9.93 0.33 12.75
CA VAL A 110 -9.91 0.50 11.29
C VAL A 110 -11.21 1.10 10.79
N SER A 111 -12.36 0.65 11.32
CA SER A 111 -13.68 1.17 10.95
C SER A 111 -13.89 2.60 11.44
N GLU A 112 -13.42 2.93 12.64
CA GLU A 112 -13.45 4.29 13.18
C GLU A 112 -12.69 5.25 12.24
N ARG A 113 -11.47 4.87 11.84
CA ARG A 113 -10.68 5.68 10.90
C ARG A 113 -11.33 5.84 9.54
N LEU A 114 -11.89 4.77 8.99
CA LEU A 114 -12.61 4.83 7.72
C LEU A 114 -13.82 5.78 7.79
N THR A 115 -14.49 5.78 8.94
CA THR A 115 -15.59 6.72 9.23
C THR A 115 -15.09 8.16 9.30
N ASP A 116 -14.00 8.41 9.99
CA ASP A 116 -13.40 9.75 10.08
C ASP A 116 -13.10 10.31 8.69
N ILE A 117 -12.55 9.50 7.81
CA ILE A 117 -12.22 9.93 6.46
C ILE A 117 -13.49 10.14 5.62
N ARG A 118 -14.44 9.21 5.62
CA ARG A 118 -15.61 9.23 4.73
C ARG A 118 -16.70 10.15 5.19
N VAL A 119 -17.01 10.12 6.46
CA VAL A 119 -18.16 10.82 7.05
C VAL A 119 -17.73 12.16 7.62
N HIS A 120 -16.74 12.17 8.48
CA HIS A 120 -16.29 13.37 9.17
C HIS A 120 -15.34 14.22 8.32
N LYS A 121 -14.90 13.70 7.14
CA LYS A 121 -13.97 14.38 6.22
C LYS A 121 -12.64 14.77 6.88
N GLN A 122 -12.23 13.98 7.87
CA GLN A 122 -10.95 14.10 8.52
C GLN A 122 -9.90 13.28 7.74
N GLY A 123 -8.65 13.68 7.85
CA GLY A 123 -7.57 13.03 7.13
C GLY A 123 -7.03 13.84 5.95
N ILE A 124 -5.89 13.43 5.44
CA ILE A 124 -5.23 14.09 4.31
C ILE A 124 -5.87 13.59 3.02
N LYS A 125 -6.36 14.54 2.21
CA LYS A 125 -6.90 14.19 0.90
C LYS A 125 -5.79 13.65 0.00
N PRO A 126 -6.02 12.50 -0.64
CA PRO A 126 -5.08 11.93 -1.58
C PRO A 126 -4.88 12.84 -2.79
N LYS A 127 -3.64 12.95 -3.24
CA LYS A 127 -3.27 13.61 -4.48
C LYS A 127 -2.68 12.58 -5.44
N HIS A 128 -2.99 12.73 -6.71
CA HIS A 128 -2.45 11.85 -7.74
C HIS A 128 -1.21 12.47 -8.37
N TYR A 129 -0.19 11.64 -8.62
CA TYR A 129 1.09 12.09 -9.16
C TYR A 129 1.53 11.28 -10.37
N VAL A 130 2.27 11.95 -11.23
CA VAL A 130 3.12 11.34 -12.26
C VAL A 130 4.56 11.68 -11.96
N LEU A 131 5.43 10.68 -12.03
CA LEU A 131 6.86 10.81 -11.73
C LEU A 131 7.67 10.77 -13.03
N GLU A 132 8.60 11.68 -13.19
CA GLU A 132 9.44 11.80 -14.37
C GLU A 132 10.92 11.95 -13.98
N TRP A 133 11.82 11.32 -14.77
CA TRP A 133 13.26 11.55 -14.61
C TRP A 133 13.63 12.95 -15.07
N THR A 134 14.43 13.66 -14.28
CA THR A 134 14.90 15.01 -14.62
C THR A 134 16.31 15.04 -15.17
N ASP A 135 17.05 13.92 -15.08
CA ASP A 135 18.45 13.79 -15.46
C ASP A 135 18.72 12.75 -16.55
N GLY A 136 17.68 12.42 -17.33
CA GLY A 136 17.76 11.52 -18.49
C GLY A 136 18.26 10.12 -18.14
N GLU A 137 19.31 9.66 -18.81
CA GLU A 137 19.85 8.30 -18.66
C GLU A 137 20.46 8.00 -17.27
N LYS A 138 20.85 9.03 -16.51
CA LYS A 138 21.42 8.85 -15.16
C LYS A 138 20.40 8.30 -14.18
N LYS A 139 19.11 8.59 -14.39
CA LYS A 139 17.99 8.13 -13.56
C LYS A 139 18.26 8.29 -12.07
N SER A 140 18.85 9.43 -11.65
CA SER A 140 19.23 9.70 -10.27
C SER A 140 18.35 10.76 -9.59
N ARG A 141 17.55 11.49 -10.37
CA ARG A 141 16.64 12.52 -9.88
C ARG A 141 15.27 12.40 -10.50
N VAL A 142 14.25 12.52 -9.67
CA VAL A 142 12.84 12.44 -10.06
C VAL A 142 12.13 13.72 -9.67
N ASN A 143 11.27 14.19 -10.56
CA ASN A 143 10.28 15.21 -10.27
C ASN A 143 8.88 14.58 -10.22
N GLY A 144 8.11 14.94 -9.18
CA GLY A 144 6.70 14.58 -9.08
C GLY A 144 5.83 15.75 -9.53
N ARG A 145 4.85 15.46 -10.40
CA ARG A 145 3.86 16.43 -10.84
C ARG A 145 2.46 15.95 -10.47
N GLU A 146 1.72 16.79 -9.75
CA GLU A 146 0.32 16.52 -9.41
C GLU A 146 -0.55 16.48 -10.67
N VAL A 147 -1.45 15.51 -10.74
CA VAL A 147 -2.41 15.30 -11.83
C VAL A 147 -3.82 15.10 -11.27
N LYS A 148 -4.84 15.22 -12.12
CA LYS A 148 -6.24 15.09 -11.66
C LYS A 148 -6.62 13.66 -11.27
N SER A 149 -6.00 12.66 -11.89
CA SER A 149 -6.25 11.24 -11.65
C SER A 149 -5.05 10.42 -12.06
N GLY A 150 -4.84 9.26 -11.42
CA GLY A 150 -3.75 8.33 -11.71
C GLY A 150 -3.63 7.28 -10.60
N ASP A 151 -2.86 6.24 -10.87
CA ASP A 151 -2.71 5.09 -9.95
C ASP A 151 -1.72 5.36 -8.81
N LEU A 152 -0.88 6.40 -8.91
CA LEU A 152 0.01 6.83 -7.82
C LEU A 152 -0.69 7.86 -6.95
N ILE A 153 -0.93 7.47 -5.71
CA ILE A 153 -1.56 8.30 -4.69
C ILE A 153 -0.49 8.74 -3.69
N VAL A 154 -0.47 10.03 -3.36
CA VAL A 154 0.47 10.65 -2.42
C VAL A 154 -0.32 11.41 -1.36
N PHE A 155 -0.06 11.12 -0.09
CA PHE A 155 -0.60 11.82 1.06
C PHE A 155 0.37 12.86 1.62
N GLU A 156 1.68 12.59 1.54
CA GLU A 156 2.75 13.49 1.96
C GLU A 156 3.90 13.41 0.96
N GLU A 157 4.34 14.55 0.43
CA GLU A 157 5.52 14.62 -0.44
C GLU A 157 6.82 14.35 0.33
N PRO A 158 7.90 13.92 -0.36
CA PRO A 158 9.18 13.66 0.31
C PRO A 158 9.72 14.92 1.00
N ARG A 159 10.06 14.78 2.27
CA ARG A 159 10.68 15.87 3.04
C ARG A 159 12.12 16.07 2.65
N LYS A 160 12.47 17.32 2.48
CA LYS A 160 13.80 17.75 2.11
C LYS A 160 14.48 18.45 3.28
N ASP A 161 15.77 18.24 3.38
CA ASP A 161 16.64 18.95 4.31
C ASP A 161 16.92 20.39 3.83
N ASN A 162 17.68 21.15 4.61
CA ASN A 162 18.07 22.53 4.27
C ASN A 162 18.90 22.65 2.97
N ASN A 163 19.41 21.52 2.44
CA ASN A 163 20.14 21.45 1.18
C ASN A 163 19.23 21.09 -0.01
N GLY A 164 17.95 20.86 0.24
CA GLY A 164 16.97 20.42 -0.77
C GLY A 164 17.04 18.94 -1.10
N GLU A 165 17.78 18.14 -0.33
CA GLU A 165 17.89 16.70 -0.51
C GLU A 165 16.93 15.96 0.44
N VAL A 166 16.35 14.84 -0.01
CA VAL A 166 15.46 14.01 0.82
C VAL A 166 16.27 13.28 1.88
N TYR A 167 15.82 13.30 3.13
CA TYR A 167 16.49 12.63 4.25
C TYR A 167 16.79 11.17 3.95
N LYS A 168 18.00 10.72 4.32
CA LYS A 168 18.38 9.32 4.23
C LYS A 168 17.76 8.52 5.38
N ASN A 169 17.28 7.30 5.11
CA ASN A 169 16.67 6.39 6.06
C ASN A 169 15.37 6.94 6.72
N LEU A 170 14.78 7.99 6.18
CA LEU A 170 13.49 8.49 6.65
C LEU A 170 12.32 7.68 6.07
N TYR A 171 12.47 7.14 4.87
CA TYR A 171 11.43 6.40 4.18
C TYR A 171 11.86 4.96 3.90
N VAL A 172 10.89 4.06 4.04
CA VAL A 172 10.97 2.65 3.65
C VAL A 172 9.82 2.31 2.73
N ALA A 173 9.95 1.21 2.01
CA ALA A 173 8.92 0.74 1.12
C ALA A 173 8.73 -0.78 1.21
N GLY A 174 7.49 -1.21 0.96
CA GLY A 174 7.16 -2.59 0.70
C GLY A 174 6.58 -2.77 -0.69
N ILE A 175 6.96 -3.82 -1.38
CA ILE A 175 6.53 -4.12 -2.74
C ILE A 175 5.92 -5.52 -2.79
N ASP A 176 4.67 -5.60 -3.23
CA ASP A 176 4.07 -6.82 -3.76
C ASP A 176 4.08 -6.74 -5.29
N ALA A 177 4.96 -7.52 -5.90
CA ALA A 177 5.16 -7.50 -7.35
C ALA A 177 4.41 -8.65 -8.01
N ILE A 178 4.00 -8.44 -9.26
CA ILE A 178 3.44 -9.49 -10.12
C ILE A 178 4.49 -10.00 -11.10
N ASP A 179 4.44 -11.30 -11.43
CA ASP A 179 5.30 -11.89 -12.46
C ASP A 179 4.63 -11.87 -13.83
N MET A 180 5.44 -11.74 -14.88
CA MET A 180 4.99 -11.90 -16.27
C MET A 180 4.68 -13.37 -16.55
N GLY A 181 3.50 -13.70 -17.05
CA GLY A 181 3.19 -15.00 -17.63
C GLY A 181 2.04 -15.80 -17.04
N THR A 182 1.28 -15.28 -16.08
CA THR A 182 0.10 -15.98 -15.51
C THR A 182 -1.24 -15.48 -16.07
N GLY A 183 -1.25 -14.89 -17.27
CA GLY A 183 -2.33 -14.03 -17.75
C GLY A 183 -3.43 -14.66 -18.61
N ASP A 184 -3.31 -15.87 -19.13
CA ASP A 184 -4.26 -16.33 -20.17
C ASP A 184 -5.35 -17.33 -19.70
N SER A 185 -5.38 -17.68 -18.42
CA SER A 185 -6.39 -18.66 -17.93
C SER A 185 -7.06 -18.30 -16.60
N ALA A 186 -6.73 -17.16 -16.01
CA ALA A 186 -7.46 -16.68 -14.82
C ALA A 186 -8.67 -15.87 -15.26
N THR A 187 -9.84 -16.16 -14.71
CA THR A 187 -10.99 -15.25 -14.77
C THR A 187 -10.56 -13.89 -14.21
N ASP A 188 -11.00 -12.79 -14.81
CA ASP A 188 -10.62 -11.39 -14.46
C ASP A 188 -10.65 -11.07 -12.94
N ASN A 189 -11.34 -11.88 -12.14
CA ASN A 189 -11.49 -11.71 -10.70
C ASN A 189 -10.35 -12.31 -9.84
N ASP A 190 -9.42 -13.07 -10.42
CA ASP A 190 -8.34 -13.77 -9.68
C ASP A 190 -6.94 -13.15 -9.90
N VAL A 191 -6.90 -11.97 -10.47
CA VAL A 191 -5.67 -11.38 -10.96
C VAL A 191 -5.13 -10.36 -9.95
N SER A 192 -3.91 -10.61 -9.40
CA SER A 192 -3.22 -9.70 -8.48
C SER A 192 -2.74 -8.43 -9.17
N ASP A 193 -2.82 -7.29 -8.49
CA ASP A 193 -2.25 -6.02 -8.91
C ASP A 193 -0.83 -5.86 -8.37
N PHE A 194 -0.01 -5.08 -9.07
CA PHE A 194 1.25 -4.60 -8.52
C PHE A 194 0.98 -3.53 -7.47
N CYS A 195 1.57 -3.68 -6.29
CA CYS A 195 1.44 -2.70 -5.22
C CYS A 195 2.79 -2.32 -4.63
N ILE A 196 3.02 -1.03 -4.42
CA ILE A 196 4.12 -0.50 -3.61
C ILE A 196 3.57 0.55 -2.64
N VAL A 197 3.96 0.44 -1.38
CA VAL A 197 3.64 1.39 -0.31
C VAL A 197 4.90 2.03 0.19
N ILE A 198 4.87 3.35 0.42
CA ILE A 198 5.94 4.11 1.07
C ILE A 198 5.49 4.51 2.47
N LYS A 199 6.33 4.23 3.46
CA LYS A 199 6.14 4.65 4.85
C LYS A 199 7.22 5.66 5.24
N ARG A 200 6.81 6.78 5.80
CA ARG A 200 7.67 7.67 6.57
C ARG A 200 7.83 7.07 7.96
N ARG A 201 9.05 6.82 8.36
CA ARG A 201 9.40 6.33 9.69
C ARG A 201 9.19 7.42 10.74
N ALA A 202 9.11 7.05 12.00
CA ALA A 202 9.08 8.03 13.10
C ALA A 202 10.27 9.00 12.97
N PHE A 203 10.01 10.30 13.10
CA PHE A 203 11.03 11.34 12.96
C PHE A 203 10.79 12.50 13.93
N GLY A 204 11.69 12.66 14.87
CA GLY A 204 11.51 13.63 15.95
C GLY A 204 10.32 13.23 16.85
N MET A 205 9.31 14.09 16.93
CA MET A 205 8.07 13.83 17.67
C MET A 205 6.92 13.35 16.77
N GLU A 206 7.20 13.09 15.48
CA GLU A 206 6.16 12.70 14.54
C GLU A 206 6.04 11.19 14.44
N SER A 207 4.80 10.72 14.46
CA SER A 207 4.43 9.31 14.30
C SER A 207 4.83 8.78 12.92
N PRO A 208 5.09 7.46 12.79
CA PRO A 208 5.27 6.85 11.48
C PRO A 208 3.97 6.92 10.68
N LYS A 209 4.08 7.05 9.33
CA LYS A 209 2.90 7.26 8.46
C LYS A 209 3.08 6.66 7.09
N TYR A 210 2.04 6.06 6.53
CA TYR A 210 2.01 5.69 5.12
C TYR A 210 1.76 6.93 4.26
N VAL A 211 2.74 7.30 3.42
CA VAL A 211 2.76 8.59 2.73
C VAL A 211 2.46 8.50 1.24
N ALA A 212 2.64 7.34 0.63
CA ALA A 212 2.30 7.12 -0.77
C ALA A 212 2.01 5.65 -1.07
N MET A 213 1.18 5.43 -2.09
CA MET A 213 0.85 4.11 -2.61
C MET A 213 0.70 4.18 -4.13
N TYR A 214 1.29 3.21 -4.82
CA TYR A 214 1.00 2.94 -6.23
C TYR A 214 0.45 1.53 -6.35
N LYS A 215 -0.77 1.41 -6.86
CA LYS A 215 -1.43 0.13 -7.11
C LYS A 215 -1.98 0.14 -8.52
N ALA A 216 -1.49 -0.76 -9.37
CA ALA A 216 -1.91 -0.83 -10.76
C ALA A 216 -1.57 -2.19 -11.40
N ARG A 217 -2.27 -2.48 -12.49
CA ARG A 217 -1.95 -3.56 -13.40
C ARG A 217 -1.78 -3.03 -14.84
N PRO A 218 -0.65 -2.42 -15.16
CA PRO A 218 -0.39 -1.92 -16.49
C PRO A 218 -0.24 -3.09 -17.48
N ARG A 219 -0.58 -2.86 -18.76
CA ARG A 219 -0.39 -3.86 -19.82
C ARG A 219 1.07 -4.33 -19.93
N GLU A 220 2.01 -3.41 -19.76
CA GLU A 220 3.43 -3.70 -19.68
C GLU A 220 3.90 -3.61 -18.23
N ILE A 221 4.24 -4.74 -17.64
CA ILE A 221 4.70 -4.80 -16.24
C ILE A 221 5.91 -3.91 -15.97
N LYS A 222 6.76 -3.67 -17.00
CA LYS A 222 7.90 -2.76 -16.90
C LYS A 222 7.49 -1.33 -16.51
N THR A 223 6.29 -0.90 -16.87
CA THR A 223 5.74 0.40 -16.46
C THR A 223 5.57 0.48 -14.94
N ALA A 224 5.08 -0.59 -14.30
CA ALA A 224 4.98 -0.65 -12.84
C ALA A 224 6.37 -0.65 -12.19
N PHE A 225 7.32 -1.42 -12.72
CA PHE A 225 8.69 -1.46 -12.20
C PHE A 225 9.40 -0.10 -12.32
N GLU A 226 9.21 0.59 -13.45
CA GLU A 226 9.76 1.93 -13.66
C GLU A 226 9.13 2.95 -12.71
N THR A 227 7.82 2.88 -12.48
CA THR A 227 7.11 3.75 -11.53
C THR A 227 7.60 3.49 -10.10
N ALA A 228 7.74 2.23 -9.70
CA ALA A 228 8.28 1.86 -8.40
C ALA A 228 9.73 2.39 -8.22
N MET A 229 10.57 2.24 -9.22
CA MET A 229 11.95 2.72 -9.19
C MET A 229 12.01 4.25 -9.05
N ARG A 230 11.16 4.99 -9.79
CA ARG A 230 11.05 6.45 -9.66
C ARG A 230 10.56 6.85 -8.27
N LEU A 231 9.56 6.14 -7.74
CA LEU A 231 9.01 6.39 -6.42
C LEU A 231 10.06 6.22 -5.32
N LEU A 232 10.84 5.15 -5.38
CA LEU A 232 11.95 4.90 -4.43
C LEU A 232 13.03 5.99 -4.52
N VAL A 233 13.37 6.44 -5.72
CA VAL A 233 14.33 7.54 -5.90
C VAL A 233 13.75 8.86 -5.38
N TRP A 234 12.47 9.14 -5.65
CA TRP A 234 11.83 10.38 -5.23
C TRP A 234 11.78 10.52 -3.70
N TYR A 235 11.47 9.41 -2.98
CA TYR A 235 11.47 9.38 -1.52
C TYR A 235 12.83 9.07 -0.88
N ASN A 236 13.88 8.80 -1.68
CA ASN A 236 15.15 8.27 -1.17
C ASN A 236 14.94 7.04 -0.26
N ALA A 237 14.01 6.18 -0.65
CA ALA A 237 13.58 5.01 0.11
C ALA A 237 14.28 3.75 -0.36
N LYS A 238 14.38 2.77 0.55
CA LYS A 238 14.73 1.40 0.22
C LYS A 238 13.52 0.50 0.40
N ALA A 239 13.40 -0.53 -0.45
CA ALA A 239 12.27 -1.43 -0.46
C ALA A 239 12.64 -2.86 -0.09
N LEU A 240 11.77 -3.52 0.69
CA LEU A 240 11.66 -4.97 0.74
C LEU A 240 10.59 -5.44 -0.24
N LEU A 241 10.79 -6.60 -0.82
CA LEU A 241 9.89 -7.23 -1.78
C LEU A 241 9.86 -8.74 -1.59
N GLU A 242 8.85 -9.41 -2.14
CA GLU A 242 8.81 -10.86 -2.15
C GLU A 242 9.91 -11.45 -3.04
N TYR A 243 10.69 -12.39 -2.49
CA TYR A 243 11.88 -12.99 -3.16
C TYR A 243 11.55 -13.71 -4.46
N THR A 244 10.38 -14.34 -4.56
CA THR A 244 9.97 -15.11 -5.73
C THR A 244 9.82 -14.27 -7.00
N LYS A 245 9.71 -12.94 -6.84
CA LYS A 245 9.52 -11.98 -7.93
C LYS A 245 10.85 -11.58 -8.59
N ILE A 246 11.41 -12.48 -9.38
CA ILE A 246 12.74 -12.31 -10.00
C ILE A 246 12.74 -11.20 -11.06
N SER A 247 11.63 -11.01 -11.77
CA SER A 247 11.54 -10.04 -12.88
C SER A 247 11.82 -8.61 -12.44
N ILE A 248 11.28 -8.17 -11.30
CA ILE A 248 11.53 -6.83 -10.76
C ILE A 248 12.97 -6.68 -10.27
N GLN A 249 13.53 -7.70 -9.60
CA GLN A 249 14.91 -7.67 -9.14
C GLN A 249 15.87 -7.49 -10.33
N GLN A 250 15.67 -8.27 -11.40
CA GLN A 250 16.47 -8.17 -12.62
C GLN A 250 16.32 -6.79 -13.28
N TYR A 251 15.11 -6.21 -13.25
CA TYR A 251 14.87 -4.87 -13.76
C TYR A 251 15.72 -3.81 -13.02
N PHE A 252 15.75 -3.87 -11.68
CA PHE A 252 16.56 -2.96 -10.86
C PHE A 252 18.07 -3.16 -11.09
N ILE A 253 18.53 -4.41 -11.23
CA ILE A 253 19.94 -4.72 -11.56
C ILE A 253 20.33 -4.13 -12.91
N ASN A 254 19.53 -4.34 -13.94
CA ASN A 254 19.76 -3.83 -15.31
C ASN A 254 19.82 -2.31 -15.35
N ASN A 255 19.06 -1.63 -14.52
CA ASN A 255 19.08 -0.17 -14.37
C ASN A 255 20.13 0.33 -13.36
N LYS A 256 21.02 -0.53 -12.82
CA LYS A 256 22.05 -0.19 -11.81
C LYS A 256 21.45 0.43 -10.53
N LYS A 257 20.23 0.02 -10.15
CA LYS A 257 19.46 0.50 -9.00
C LYS A 257 19.21 -0.56 -7.94
N SER A 258 19.96 -1.66 -7.96
CA SER A 258 19.84 -2.74 -6.97
C SER A 258 20.04 -2.27 -5.52
N HIS A 259 20.75 -1.16 -5.31
CA HIS A 259 20.97 -0.55 -3.99
C HIS A 259 19.68 0.02 -3.35
N LEU A 260 18.61 0.20 -4.14
CA LEU A 260 17.30 0.60 -3.63
C LEU A 260 16.51 -0.58 -3.03
N LEU A 261 16.95 -1.81 -3.29
CA LEU A 261 16.36 -3.01 -2.72
C LEU A 261 17.12 -3.42 -1.46
N MET A 262 16.38 -3.75 -0.39
CA MET A 262 16.96 -4.20 0.87
C MET A 262 17.41 -5.65 0.79
N GLU A 263 18.47 -5.96 1.53
CA GLU A 263 18.90 -7.33 1.75
C GLU A 263 17.86 -8.07 2.61
N ARG A 264 17.85 -9.38 2.48
CA ARG A 264 16.96 -10.23 3.27
C ARG A 264 17.32 -10.13 4.74
N PRO A 265 16.34 -9.87 5.62
CA PRO A 265 16.52 -9.90 7.06
C PRO A 265 17.05 -11.25 7.58
N ASP A 266 17.84 -11.21 8.65
CA ASP A 266 18.48 -12.41 9.21
C ASP A 266 17.48 -13.46 9.70
N PHE A 267 16.33 -13.05 10.25
CA PHE A 267 15.29 -13.98 10.69
C PHE A 267 14.67 -14.77 9.53
N ALA A 268 14.65 -14.19 8.33
CA ALA A 268 14.11 -14.80 7.12
C ALA A 268 15.14 -15.69 6.37
N ILE A 269 16.36 -15.81 6.90
CA ILE A 269 17.42 -16.65 6.31
C ILE A 269 17.30 -18.07 6.84
N THR A 270 17.01 -19.03 5.95
CA THR A 270 16.93 -20.45 6.32
C THR A 270 18.32 -21.05 6.60
N ALA A 271 18.37 -22.13 7.40
CA ALA A 271 19.61 -22.83 7.72
C ALA A 271 20.35 -23.30 6.44
N LYS A 272 19.63 -23.75 5.41
CA LYS A 272 20.23 -24.15 4.11
C LYS A 272 20.94 -22.97 3.43
N THR A 273 20.40 -21.76 3.54
CA THR A 273 20.97 -20.54 2.94
C THR A 273 22.22 -20.09 3.71
N ARG A 274 22.23 -20.25 5.05
CA ARG A 274 23.40 -19.93 5.89
C ARG A 274 24.61 -20.80 5.58
N LEU A 275 24.39 -22.06 5.19
CA LEU A 275 25.45 -23.03 4.88
C LEU A 275 26.03 -22.85 3.47
N SER A 276 25.41 -22.07 2.62
CA SER A 276 25.91 -21.75 1.28
C SER A 276 27.22 -20.94 1.37
N LYS A 277 28.32 -21.49 0.85
CA LYS A 277 29.62 -20.80 0.78
C LYS A 277 29.60 -19.52 -0.08
N ASN A 278 28.63 -19.37 -0.96
CA ASN A 278 28.37 -18.16 -1.73
C ASN A 278 27.51 -17.19 -0.91
N LYS A 279 28.14 -16.32 -0.14
CA LYS A 279 27.52 -15.17 0.54
C LYS A 279 27.03 -14.11 -0.47
N LYS A 280 26.31 -14.51 -1.50
CA LYS A 280 25.54 -13.53 -2.27
C LYS A 280 24.45 -13.00 -1.35
N LYS A 281 24.48 -11.70 -1.11
CA LYS A 281 23.43 -10.99 -0.40
C LYS A 281 22.11 -11.25 -1.12
N LEU A 282 21.23 -11.96 -0.46
CA LEU A 282 19.91 -12.27 -1.00
C LEU A 282 19.04 -11.04 -0.82
N VAL A 283 18.30 -10.68 -1.86
CA VAL A 283 17.30 -9.60 -1.83
C VAL A 283 15.93 -10.21 -1.69
N GLY A 284 15.07 -9.56 -0.90
CA GLY A 284 13.66 -9.93 -0.78
C GLY A 284 13.34 -11.03 0.23
N LEU A 285 12.08 -11.06 0.62
CA LEU A 285 11.51 -11.96 1.63
C LEU A 285 10.99 -13.26 1.00
N PRO A 286 11.23 -14.43 1.61
CA PRO A 286 10.57 -15.65 1.18
C PRO A 286 9.08 -15.60 1.59
N ALA A 287 8.18 -16.01 0.71
CA ALA A 287 6.75 -16.11 0.99
C ALA A 287 6.43 -17.32 1.90
N THR A 288 7.07 -17.41 3.05
CA THR A 288 6.79 -18.44 4.06
C THR A 288 5.70 -17.97 5.01
N GLU A 289 4.95 -18.91 5.56
CA GLU A 289 3.89 -18.61 6.52
C GLU A 289 4.40 -17.78 7.71
N ALA A 290 5.61 -18.10 8.21
CA ALA A 290 6.23 -17.36 9.31
C ALA A 290 6.50 -15.89 8.95
N VAL A 291 7.01 -15.61 7.75
CA VAL A 291 7.29 -14.25 7.29
C VAL A 291 5.98 -13.47 7.06
N ILE A 292 4.98 -14.12 6.45
CA ILE A 292 3.66 -13.50 6.24
C ILE A 292 3.01 -13.16 7.60
N LYS A 293 3.02 -14.11 8.53
CA LYS A 293 2.46 -13.91 9.87
C LYS A 293 3.17 -12.78 10.61
N HIS A 294 4.49 -12.73 10.56
CA HIS A 294 5.26 -11.63 11.18
C HIS A 294 4.88 -10.27 10.58
N GLY A 295 4.78 -10.15 9.24
CA GLY A 295 4.32 -8.92 8.61
C GLY A 295 2.91 -8.50 9.04
N LEU A 296 1.98 -9.47 9.19
CA LEU A 296 0.63 -9.21 9.67
C LEU A 296 0.61 -8.76 11.14
N GLU A 297 1.45 -9.35 11.99
CA GLU A 297 1.61 -8.95 13.39
C GLU A 297 2.11 -7.50 13.49
N LEU A 298 3.11 -7.12 12.67
CA LEU A 298 3.60 -5.75 12.64
C LEU A 298 2.55 -4.74 12.14
N ILE A 299 1.75 -5.10 11.12
CA ILE A 299 0.62 -4.26 10.68
C ILE A 299 -0.41 -4.11 11.82
N SER A 300 -0.72 -5.20 12.53
CA SER A 300 -1.64 -5.14 13.67
C SER A 300 -1.14 -4.21 14.76
N MET A 301 0.14 -4.28 15.11
CA MET A 301 0.78 -3.36 16.07
C MET A 301 0.72 -1.91 15.58
N TYR A 302 0.98 -1.68 14.27
CA TYR A 302 0.86 -0.33 13.70
C TYR A 302 -0.58 0.20 13.80
N ILE A 303 -1.59 -0.62 13.58
CA ILE A 303 -3.01 -0.23 13.74
C ILE A 303 -3.30 0.12 15.20
N GLU A 304 -2.87 -0.70 16.18
CA GLU A 304 -3.09 -0.41 17.61
C GLU A 304 -2.46 0.92 18.04
N ASP A 305 -1.25 1.23 17.53
CA ASP A 305 -0.47 2.38 17.97
C ASP A 305 -0.71 3.65 17.14
N TYR A 306 -1.12 3.53 15.84
CA TYR A 306 -1.13 4.65 14.88
C TYR A 306 -2.29 4.60 13.87
N TRP A 307 -3.42 3.99 14.19
CA TRP A 307 -4.57 3.84 13.28
C TRP A 307 -5.05 5.18 12.69
N TRP A 308 -4.95 6.27 13.44
CA TRP A 308 -5.36 7.61 13.00
C TRP A 308 -4.44 8.23 11.93
N GLU A 309 -3.24 7.68 11.72
CA GLU A 309 -2.28 8.10 10.69
C GLU A 309 -2.54 7.44 9.32
N ILE A 310 -3.49 6.51 9.23
CA ILE A 310 -3.82 5.85 7.97
C ILE A 310 -4.83 6.72 7.22
N ASP A 311 -4.40 7.37 6.12
CA ASP A 311 -5.25 8.23 5.30
C ASP A 311 -5.83 7.54 4.05
N SER A 312 -5.39 6.33 3.72
CA SER A 312 -5.84 5.59 2.55
C SER A 312 -7.09 4.78 2.83
N GLU A 313 -8.19 5.13 2.16
CA GLU A 313 -9.43 4.35 2.21
C GLU A 313 -9.22 2.91 1.72
N ASP A 314 -8.43 2.72 0.64
CA ASP A 314 -8.17 1.39 0.06
C ASP A 314 -7.39 0.48 1.03
N MET A 315 -6.43 1.05 1.80
CA MET A 315 -5.73 0.30 2.85
C MET A 315 -6.69 -0.15 3.94
N LEU A 316 -7.52 0.76 4.44
CA LEU A 316 -8.51 0.47 5.48
C LEU A 316 -9.54 -0.56 5.02
N GLU A 317 -10.03 -0.46 3.78
CA GLU A 317 -10.95 -1.44 3.21
C GLU A 317 -10.32 -2.83 3.10
N GLN A 318 -9.06 -2.93 2.62
CA GLN A 318 -8.38 -4.23 2.60
C GLN A 318 -8.14 -4.79 4.00
N MET A 319 -7.81 -3.93 4.99
CA MET A 319 -7.66 -4.35 6.38
C MET A 319 -8.98 -4.90 6.94
N LEU A 320 -10.13 -4.23 6.69
CA LEU A 320 -11.45 -4.70 7.14
C LEU A 320 -11.87 -6.02 6.50
N ASN A 321 -11.54 -6.21 5.24
CA ASN A 321 -11.94 -7.38 4.46
C ASN A 321 -10.90 -8.51 4.48
N TYR A 322 -9.78 -8.35 5.19
CA TYR A 322 -8.68 -9.29 5.18
C TYR A 322 -9.13 -10.68 5.65
N SER A 323 -8.77 -11.70 4.88
CA SER A 323 -8.96 -13.10 5.22
C SER A 323 -7.69 -13.88 4.94
N TYR A 324 -7.19 -14.59 5.93
CA TYR A 324 -5.99 -15.42 5.80
C TYR A 324 -6.14 -16.51 4.71
N GLU A 325 -7.36 -17.00 4.49
CA GLU A 325 -7.64 -18.00 3.46
C GLU A 325 -7.60 -17.46 2.04
N ALA A 326 -7.92 -16.16 1.85
CA ALA A 326 -7.99 -15.50 0.54
C ALA A 326 -6.78 -14.59 0.26
N LYS A 327 -5.58 -14.99 0.65
CA LYS A 327 -4.31 -14.23 0.58
C LYS A 327 -4.03 -13.52 -0.76
N ARG A 328 -4.47 -14.09 -1.87
CA ARG A 328 -4.17 -13.58 -3.22
C ARG A 328 -4.93 -12.31 -3.63
N LYS A 329 -5.87 -11.86 -2.80
CA LYS A 329 -6.72 -10.69 -3.10
C LYS A 329 -6.31 -9.43 -2.32
N PHE A 330 -5.20 -9.48 -1.56
CA PHE A 330 -4.81 -8.43 -0.62
C PHE A 330 -3.41 -7.91 -0.93
N ASP A 331 -3.22 -7.41 -2.16
CA ASP A 331 -1.92 -6.92 -2.65
C ASP A 331 -1.39 -5.76 -1.78
N ILE A 332 -2.30 -4.89 -1.26
CA ILE A 332 -1.91 -3.81 -0.36
C ILE A 332 -1.40 -4.37 0.97
N ILE A 333 -2.08 -5.36 1.54
CA ILE A 333 -1.66 -5.98 2.81
C ILE A 333 -0.30 -6.68 2.66
N ALA A 334 -0.06 -7.36 1.52
CA ALA A 334 1.23 -7.97 1.23
C ALA A 334 2.36 -6.91 1.13
N ALA A 335 2.10 -5.81 0.43
CA ALA A 335 3.04 -4.68 0.36
C ALA A 335 3.26 -4.03 1.72
N LEU A 336 2.20 -3.84 2.53
CA LEU A 336 2.30 -3.31 3.89
C LEU A 336 3.16 -4.21 4.78
N GLY A 337 2.97 -5.54 4.74
CA GLY A 337 3.80 -6.49 5.50
C GLY A 337 5.28 -6.37 5.16
N CYS A 338 5.62 -6.28 3.87
CA CYS A 338 7.00 -6.01 3.45
C CYS A 338 7.50 -4.63 3.95
N CYS A 339 6.63 -3.62 3.96
CA CYS A 339 6.96 -2.27 4.41
C CYS A 339 7.25 -2.22 5.93
N GLU A 340 6.43 -2.87 6.74
CA GLU A 340 6.61 -2.93 8.18
C GLU A 340 7.88 -3.69 8.57
N ILE A 341 8.17 -4.82 7.91
CA ILE A 341 9.44 -5.56 8.10
C ILE A 341 10.64 -4.68 7.67
N ALA A 342 10.51 -3.87 6.61
CA ALA A 342 11.55 -2.93 6.20
C ALA A 342 11.81 -1.83 7.25
N ASP A 343 10.77 -1.35 7.92
CA ASP A 343 10.89 -0.38 9.01
C ASP A 343 11.55 -1.01 10.25
N GLU A 344 11.16 -2.22 10.62
CA GLU A 344 11.75 -2.99 11.71
C GLU A 344 13.26 -3.21 11.50
N GLU A 345 13.69 -3.58 10.29
CA GLU A 345 15.11 -3.76 9.93
C GLU A 345 15.95 -2.46 10.07
N LEU A 346 15.32 -1.32 9.95
CA LEU A 346 15.96 -0.03 10.20
C LEU A 346 15.74 0.49 11.63
N SER A 347 15.17 -0.33 12.53
CA SER A 347 15.03 0.06 13.93
C SER A 347 16.41 0.37 14.52
N GLY A 348 16.53 1.50 15.23
CA GLY A 348 17.82 2.00 15.73
C GLY A 348 18.67 2.77 14.71
N VAL A 349 18.31 2.81 13.44
CA VAL A 349 18.96 3.66 12.43
C VAL A 349 18.20 4.99 12.32
N SER A 350 18.78 6.07 12.80
CA SER A 350 18.15 7.39 12.72
C SER A 350 18.16 7.95 11.30
N PRO A 351 17.09 8.67 10.89
CA PRO A 351 17.12 9.48 9.69
C PRO A 351 18.24 10.53 9.73
N THR A 352 18.94 10.72 8.64
CA THR A 352 20.09 11.65 8.56
C THR A 352 20.00 12.51 7.30
N ASN A 353 20.58 13.70 7.38
CA ASN A 353 20.80 14.53 6.22
C ASN A 353 21.73 13.82 5.23
N VAL A 354 21.49 14.02 3.94
CA VAL A 354 22.44 13.61 2.92
C VAL A 354 23.63 14.58 2.98
N SER A 355 24.74 14.14 3.57
CA SER A 355 25.96 14.95 3.54
C SER A 355 26.40 15.07 2.08
N LYS A 356 26.41 16.31 1.55
CA LYS A 356 27.20 16.59 0.35
C LYS A 356 28.63 16.30 0.73
N VAL A 357 29.22 15.23 0.19
CA VAL A 357 30.68 15.07 0.25
C VAL A 357 31.24 16.33 -0.38
N SER A 358 31.80 17.19 0.44
CA SER A 358 32.42 18.42 -0.07
C SER A 358 33.48 18.01 -1.10
N LYS A 359 33.48 18.63 -2.26
CA LYS A 359 34.48 18.41 -3.28
C LYS A 359 35.93 18.64 -2.74
N GLU A 360 36.04 19.32 -1.60
CA GLU A 360 37.29 19.67 -0.92
C GLU A 360 38.16 18.47 -0.56
N TRP A 361 37.55 17.26 -0.31
CA TRP A 361 38.35 16.05 0.02
C TRP A 361 38.99 15.36 -1.18
N LYS A 362 38.64 15.74 -2.42
CA LYS A 362 39.24 15.14 -3.62
C LYS A 362 40.60 15.71 -3.97
N ASP A 363 40.91 16.88 -3.44
CA ASP A 363 42.09 17.62 -3.77
C ASP A 363 43.14 17.56 -2.66
N ILE A 364 43.00 16.70 -1.66
CA ILE A 364 43.98 16.44 -0.64
C ILE A 364 44.82 15.23 -1.00
N GLY A 365 46.09 15.42 -1.17
CA GLY A 365 47.01 14.34 -1.55
C GLY A 365 48.47 14.79 -1.41
N TYR A 366 49.39 13.95 -1.91
CA TYR A 366 50.78 14.32 -2.05
C TYR A 366 50.97 15.09 -3.36
N TYR A 367 51.61 16.22 -3.28
CA TYR A 367 52.07 17.01 -4.43
C TYR A 367 53.55 17.39 -4.26
N ILE A 368 54.20 17.68 -5.37
CA ILE A 368 55.57 18.19 -5.38
C ILE A 368 55.45 19.71 -5.50
N ASP A 369 56.03 20.45 -4.52
CA ASP A 369 56.01 21.89 -4.55
C ASP A 369 57.05 22.49 -5.55
N VAL A 370 57.07 23.81 -5.66
CA VAL A 370 57.97 24.51 -6.57
C VAL A 370 59.45 24.28 -6.27
N ASP A 371 59.78 23.84 -5.06
CA ASP A 371 61.11 23.51 -4.59
C ASP A 371 61.46 22.02 -4.80
N GLY A 372 60.58 21.25 -5.43
CA GLY A 372 60.76 19.80 -5.67
C GLY A 372 60.52 18.92 -4.46
N VAL A 373 59.95 19.44 -3.38
CA VAL A 373 59.70 18.72 -2.14
C VAL A 373 58.30 18.10 -2.17
N LYS A 374 58.19 16.80 -1.82
CA LYS A 374 56.91 16.10 -1.71
C LYS A 374 56.20 16.52 -0.43
N ARG A 375 55.01 17.16 -0.58
CA ARG A 375 54.17 17.63 0.53
C ARG A 375 52.81 16.93 0.47
N PHE A 376 52.18 16.77 1.62
CA PHE A 376 50.79 16.30 1.76
C PHE A 376 49.90 17.49 2.14
N GLY A 377 48.89 17.74 1.34
CA GLY A 377 47.96 18.84 1.55
C GLY A 377 46.97 18.97 0.40
N ILE A 378 46.36 20.14 0.30
CA ILE A 378 45.47 20.48 -0.83
C ILE A 378 46.37 20.61 -2.07
N ILE A 379 46.07 19.81 -3.12
CA ILE A 379 46.75 19.87 -4.40
C ILE A 379 46.45 21.21 -5.06
N PRO A 380 47.46 22.05 -5.34
CA PRO A 380 47.25 23.39 -5.89
C PRO A 380 46.66 23.39 -7.30
#